data_3814f77be275397a60966f7e3a55b57a
#
_entry.id   3814f77be275397a60966f7e3a55b57a
#
_cell.length_a   1.000
_cell.length_b   1.000
_cell.length_c   1.000
_cell.angle_alpha   90.00
_cell.angle_beta   90.00
_cell.angle_gamma   90.00
#
_symmetry.space_group_name_H-M   'P 1'
#
loop_
_entity.id
_entity.type
_entity.pdbx_description
1 polymer ?
#
loop_
_entity_poly.entity_id
_entity_poly.type
_entity_poly.pdbx_seq_one_letter_code
_entity_poly.pdbx_strand_id
1 'polypeptide(L)'
;MAARIDIDSLSLRYPEAPVPALNGLSCAIPAGSCVGIVGPTGAGKTTLLHCLAGILGRHHPDLVISGSVRIGDTDFAGIPRDILFPRVGLVLQDPSVQISGVRDTVFEEVLFTLENMAGSGNDADTRIRAALQRLGIEHLGQRKPTSLSGGETQRVALATILVAQPEVLLLDEPTSALDSTAQARLRSILIDLKGKTTVLLSDAQIDFPLSVCDRILAIDHGTTIVYTETRHLLSTAHNLPKIGGWERWGHITRNLRSRAAEGSREAHRILNALDLA
;
A
#
# COMPACT_ATOMS: atom_id res chain seq x y z
N MET A 1 6.18 11.30 12.10
CA MET A 1 6.69 11.83 10.81
C MET A 1 6.91 10.67 9.87
N ALA A 2 6.79 10.88 8.54
CA ALA A 2 7.05 9.81 7.57
C ALA A 2 8.46 9.24 7.70
N ALA A 3 8.60 7.92 7.60
CA ALA A 3 9.89 7.23 7.65
C ALA A 3 10.33 6.77 6.26
N ARG A 4 11.63 6.89 5.96
CA ARG A 4 12.26 6.23 4.82
C ARG A 4 12.33 4.72 5.06
N ILE A 5 12.25 3.92 3.99
CA ILE A 5 12.44 2.47 4.06
C ILE A 5 13.57 2.11 3.12
N ASP A 6 14.61 1.46 3.65
CA ASP A 6 15.70 0.91 2.86
C ASP A 6 15.65 -0.61 2.96
N ILE A 7 15.61 -1.27 1.81
CA ILE A 7 15.60 -2.72 1.67
C ILE A 7 16.86 -3.11 0.92
N ASP A 8 17.67 -4.00 1.49
CA ASP A 8 18.89 -4.50 0.86
C ASP A 8 18.90 -6.02 0.82
N SER A 9 18.91 -6.55 -0.41
CA SER A 9 19.04 -7.97 -0.74
C SER A 9 18.07 -8.88 0.02
N LEU A 10 16.86 -8.38 0.30
CA LEU A 10 15.84 -9.09 1.07
C LEU A 10 15.40 -10.35 0.35
N SER A 11 15.64 -11.49 0.98
CA SER A 11 15.16 -12.79 0.55
C SER A 11 14.34 -13.45 1.64
N LEU A 12 13.25 -14.11 1.25
CA LEU A 12 12.34 -14.77 2.16
C LEU A 12 11.80 -16.04 1.54
N ARG A 13 11.93 -17.16 2.27
CA ARG A 13 11.40 -18.45 1.85
C ARG A 13 10.54 -19.06 2.93
N TYR A 14 9.31 -19.42 2.57
CA TYR A 14 8.40 -20.16 3.45
C TYR A 14 8.88 -21.60 3.66
N PRO A 15 8.58 -22.22 4.80
CA PRO A 15 8.83 -23.62 5.03
C PRO A 15 8.28 -24.47 3.86
N GLU A 16 9.04 -25.50 3.46
CA GLU A 16 8.66 -26.43 2.40
C GLU A 16 8.45 -25.81 1.00
N ALA A 17 8.53 -24.48 0.85
CA ALA A 17 8.43 -23.87 -0.48
C ALA A 17 9.68 -24.15 -1.32
N PRO A 18 9.52 -24.62 -2.59
CA PRO A 18 10.65 -24.96 -3.44
C PRO A 18 11.45 -23.72 -3.87
N VAL A 19 10.81 -22.56 -3.92
CA VAL A 19 11.41 -21.29 -4.33
C VAL A 19 11.15 -20.20 -3.29
N PRO A 20 12.05 -19.22 -3.14
CA PRO A 20 11.81 -18.08 -2.26
C PRO A 20 10.65 -17.22 -2.77
N ALA A 21 9.85 -16.69 -1.84
CA ALA A 21 8.78 -15.74 -2.13
C ALA A 21 9.32 -14.30 -2.38
N LEU A 22 10.47 -13.98 -1.78
CA LEU A 22 11.28 -12.80 -2.10
C LEU A 22 12.71 -13.27 -2.34
N ASN A 23 13.38 -12.72 -3.36
CA ASN A 23 14.67 -13.17 -3.81
C ASN A 23 15.60 -12.00 -4.16
N GLY A 24 16.40 -11.56 -3.18
CA GLY A 24 17.37 -10.47 -3.35
C GLY A 24 16.76 -9.11 -3.66
N LEU A 25 15.53 -8.84 -3.20
CA LEU A 25 14.84 -7.59 -3.44
C LEU A 25 15.58 -6.43 -2.79
N SER A 26 15.91 -5.39 -3.57
CA SER A 26 16.55 -4.17 -3.08
C SER A 26 15.87 -2.94 -3.63
N CYS A 27 15.51 -2.00 -2.74
CA CYS A 27 15.00 -0.68 -3.11
C CYS A 27 15.10 0.31 -1.94
N ALA A 28 15.14 1.59 -2.26
CA ALA A 28 15.13 2.67 -1.28
C ALA A 28 13.87 3.53 -1.49
N ILE A 29 12.95 3.51 -0.53
CA ILE A 29 11.67 4.20 -0.57
C ILE A 29 11.80 5.51 0.20
N PRO A 30 11.67 6.66 -0.48
CA PRO A 30 11.79 7.96 0.17
C PRO A 30 10.68 8.17 1.22
N ALA A 31 11.02 8.86 2.31
CA ALA A 31 10.04 9.26 3.31
C ALA A 31 8.90 10.09 2.70
N GLY A 32 7.66 9.79 3.06
CA GLY A 32 6.48 10.50 2.61
C GLY A 32 6.07 10.24 1.15
N SER A 33 6.76 9.33 0.44
CA SER A 33 6.35 8.91 -0.90
C SER A 33 5.24 7.87 -0.87
N CYS A 34 4.46 7.83 -1.94
CA CYS A 34 3.50 6.77 -2.21
C CYS A 34 4.07 5.83 -3.29
N VAL A 35 4.23 4.56 -2.96
CA VAL A 35 4.81 3.54 -3.85
C VAL A 35 3.79 2.46 -4.15
N GLY A 36 3.52 2.23 -5.43
CA GLY A 36 2.71 1.11 -5.91
C GLY A 36 3.57 -0.13 -6.12
N ILE A 37 3.22 -1.24 -5.48
CA ILE A 37 3.85 -2.54 -5.67
C ILE A 37 2.97 -3.32 -6.63
N VAL A 38 3.46 -3.58 -7.83
CA VAL A 38 2.70 -4.25 -8.88
C VAL A 38 3.40 -5.52 -9.35
N GLY A 39 2.61 -6.47 -9.84
CA GLY A 39 3.13 -7.76 -10.32
C GLY A 39 2.02 -8.81 -10.38
N PRO A 40 2.26 -9.95 -11.04
CA PRO A 40 1.28 -11.01 -11.10
C PRO A 40 0.94 -11.58 -9.72
N THR A 41 -0.15 -12.35 -9.66
CA THR A 41 -0.48 -13.12 -8.45
C THR A 41 0.67 -14.09 -8.15
N GLY A 42 1.07 -14.17 -6.89
CA GLY A 42 2.22 -14.99 -6.47
C GLY A 42 3.59 -14.31 -6.66
N ALA A 43 3.66 -13.06 -7.14
CA ALA A 43 4.94 -12.36 -7.33
C ALA A 43 5.67 -11.99 -6.03
N GLY A 44 5.04 -12.12 -4.86
CA GLY A 44 5.63 -11.78 -3.55
C GLY A 44 5.16 -10.45 -2.95
N LYS A 45 4.16 -9.76 -3.56
CA LYS A 45 3.66 -8.44 -3.10
C LYS A 45 3.19 -8.46 -1.64
N THR A 46 2.23 -9.33 -1.33
CA THR A 46 1.70 -9.54 0.03
C THR A 46 2.81 -9.97 1.00
N THR A 47 3.71 -10.85 0.57
CA THR A 47 4.85 -11.29 1.38
C THR A 47 5.76 -10.12 1.76
N LEU A 48 6.03 -9.22 0.81
CA LEU A 48 6.81 -8.01 1.07
C LEU A 48 6.12 -7.11 2.11
N LEU A 49 4.81 -6.82 1.94
CA LEU A 49 4.06 -6.00 2.89
C LEU A 49 4.00 -6.64 4.28
N HIS A 50 3.74 -7.94 4.36
CA HIS A 50 3.72 -8.68 5.62
C HIS A 50 5.10 -8.73 6.31
N CYS A 51 6.17 -8.84 5.52
CA CYS A 51 7.53 -8.73 6.03
C CYS A 51 7.76 -7.35 6.65
N LEU A 52 7.45 -6.27 5.93
CA LEU A 52 7.60 -4.89 6.40
C LEU A 52 6.70 -4.57 7.61
N ALA A 53 5.55 -5.23 7.74
CA ALA A 53 4.68 -5.13 8.92
C ALA A 53 5.19 -5.93 10.13
N GLY A 54 6.22 -6.77 9.97
CA GLY A 54 6.78 -7.58 11.05
C GLY A 54 5.86 -8.73 11.52
N ILE A 55 4.89 -9.15 10.71
CA ILE A 55 3.95 -10.21 11.11
C ILE A 55 4.44 -11.63 10.75
N LEU A 56 5.34 -11.78 9.78
CA LEU A 56 5.73 -13.09 9.27
C LEU A 56 6.54 -13.93 10.27
N GLY A 57 7.50 -13.36 10.98
CA GLY A 57 8.40 -14.13 11.84
C GLY A 57 7.73 -14.85 13.04
N ARG A 58 6.49 -14.47 13.43
CA ARG A 58 5.75 -15.11 14.53
C ARG A 58 4.89 -16.29 14.09
N HIS A 59 4.30 -16.17 12.91
CA HIS A 59 3.39 -17.19 12.41
C HIS A 59 4.13 -18.34 11.71
N HIS A 60 5.41 -18.12 11.40
CA HIS A 60 6.24 -19.09 10.71
C HIS A 60 7.66 -19.08 11.32
N PRO A 61 7.90 -19.80 12.44
CA PRO A 61 9.20 -19.82 13.11
C PRO A 61 10.31 -20.41 12.20
N ASP A 62 9.95 -21.27 11.26
CA ASP A 62 10.87 -21.91 10.31
C ASP A 62 11.09 -21.08 9.02
N LEU A 63 10.64 -19.83 9.02
CA LEU A 63 10.81 -18.92 7.90
C LEU A 63 12.29 -18.52 7.76
N VAL A 64 12.83 -18.68 6.58
CA VAL A 64 14.21 -18.26 6.28
C VAL A 64 14.17 -16.85 5.70
N ILE A 65 14.70 -15.88 6.45
CA ILE A 65 14.84 -14.49 6.00
C ILE A 65 16.31 -14.12 5.98
N SER A 66 16.77 -13.46 4.91
CA SER A 66 18.09 -12.87 4.79
C SER A 66 18.04 -11.51 4.11
N GLY A 67 19.15 -10.75 4.16
CA GLY A 67 19.18 -9.35 3.78
C GLY A 67 18.81 -8.44 4.96
N SER A 68 18.58 -7.16 4.70
CA SER A 68 18.23 -6.19 5.73
C SER A 68 17.11 -5.25 5.30
N VAL A 69 16.36 -4.78 6.29
CA VAL A 69 15.33 -3.73 6.15
C VAL A 69 15.56 -2.70 7.23
N ARG A 70 15.55 -1.42 6.86
CA ARG A 70 15.60 -0.29 7.79
C ARG A 70 14.37 0.59 7.61
N ILE A 71 13.79 1.03 8.73
CA ILE A 71 12.68 1.98 8.76
C ILE A 71 13.13 3.22 9.55
N GLY A 72 13.32 4.33 8.83
CA GLY A 72 14.05 5.49 9.37
C GLY A 72 15.49 5.11 9.70
N ASP A 73 15.92 5.44 10.91
CA ASP A 73 17.28 5.14 11.40
C ASP A 73 17.40 3.79 12.12
N THR A 74 16.31 3.00 12.14
CA THR A 74 16.26 1.77 12.94
C THR A 74 16.29 0.54 12.02
N ASP A 75 17.18 -0.41 12.33
CA ASP A 75 17.17 -1.73 11.69
C ASP A 75 15.92 -2.48 12.11
N PHE A 76 15.17 -2.97 11.14
CA PHE A 76 13.90 -3.67 11.35
C PHE A 76 14.04 -4.92 12.24
N ALA A 77 15.12 -5.67 12.10
CA ALA A 77 15.38 -6.87 12.88
C ALA A 77 15.51 -6.59 14.38
N GLY A 78 15.91 -5.36 14.76
CA GLY A 78 16.08 -4.92 16.14
C GLY A 78 14.89 -4.19 16.75
N ILE A 79 13.80 -3.93 15.98
CA ILE A 79 12.65 -3.18 16.50
C ILE A 79 11.72 -4.13 17.28
N PRO A 80 11.51 -3.93 18.59
CA PRO A 80 10.45 -4.60 19.33
C PRO A 80 9.08 -4.33 18.70
N ARG A 81 8.17 -5.30 18.74
CA ARG A 81 6.88 -5.18 18.04
C ARG A 81 5.95 -4.12 18.60
N ASP A 82 5.96 -3.93 19.89
CA ASP A 82 5.23 -2.87 20.59
C ASP A 82 5.68 -1.48 20.14
N ILE A 83 6.92 -1.34 19.66
CA ILE A 83 7.46 -0.12 19.05
C ILE A 83 7.15 -0.07 17.55
N LEU A 84 7.21 -1.21 16.85
CA LEU A 84 6.95 -1.27 15.40
C LEU A 84 5.48 -1.05 15.08
N PHE A 85 4.57 -1.64 15.86
CA PHE A 85 3.14 -1.66 15.57
C PHE A 85 2.49 -0.27 15.48
N PRO A 86 2.82 0.72 16.33
CA PRO A 86 2.33 2.09 16.16
C PRO A 86 2.96 2.82 14.97
N ARG A 87 4.16 2.43 14.55
CA ARG A 87 4.91 3.10 13.47
C ARG A 87 4.53 2.60 12.08
N VAL A 88 4.19 1.32 11.97
CA VAL A 88 3.87 0.65 10.70
C VAL A 88 2.46 0.07 10.76
N GLY A 89 1.53 0.70 10.07
CA GLY A 89 0.17 0.22 9.94
C GLY A 89 0.00 -0.65 8.69
N LEU A 90 -0.71 -1.77 8.81
CA LEU A 90 -1.05 -2.65 7.68
C LEU A 90 -2.56 -2.79 7.57
N VAL A 91 -3.08 -2.56 6.37
CA VAL A 91 -4.46 -2.93 5.99
C VAL A 91 -4.38 -4.18 5.13
N LEU A 92 -5.05 -5.23 5.57
CA LEU A 92 -5.06 -6.54 4.92
C LEU A 92 -5.98 -6.57 3.70
N GLN A 93 -5.74 -7.50 2.80
CA GLN A 93 -6.56 -7.75 1.60
C GLN A 93 -8.01 -8.10 1.98
N ASP A 94 -8.20 -8.91 3.01
CA ASP A 94 -9.52 -9.15 3.62
C ASP A 94 -9.67 -8.28 4.87
N PRO A 95 -10.41 -7.16 4.80
CA PRO A 95 -10.58 -6.27 5.93
C PRO A 95 -11.42 -6.87 7.06
N SER A 96 -12.18 -7.93 6.81
CA SER A 96 -13.04 -8.56 7.82
C SER A 96 -12.23 -9.22 8.93
N VAL A 97 -11.05 -9.77 8.62
CA VAL A 97 -10.15 -10.38 9.61
C VAL A 97 -9.42 -9.34 10.47
N GLN A 98 -9.46 -8.08 10.08
CA GLN A 98 -8.82 -6.98 10.81
C GLN A 98 -9.75 -6.37 11.85
N ILE A 99 -11.06 -6.49 11.67
CA ILE A 99 -12.06 -6.04 12.64
C ILE A 99 -12.12 -7.05 13.78
N SER A 100 -11.87 -6.57 15.02
CA SER A 100 -11.79 -7.46 16.20
C SER A 100 -13.12 -8.14 16.53
N GLY A 101 -14.24 -7.46 16.24
CA GLY A 101 -15.59 -7.92 16.58
C GLY A 101 -15.87 -7.96 18.09
N VAL A 102 -14.96 -7.46 18.91
CA VAL A 102 -15.09 -7.43 20.39
C VAL A 102 -15.93 -6.23 20.84
N ARG A 103 -16.06 -5.23 20.01
CA ARG A 103 -16.74 -3.96 20.31
C ARG A 103 -18.10 -3.88 19.64
N ASP A 104 -19.04 -3.21 20.29
CA ASP A 104 -20.41 -3.10 19.83
C ASP A 104 -20.60 -2.06 18.73
N THR A 105 -19.70 -1.09 18.62
CA THR A 105 -19.80 0.01 17.64
C THR A 105 -18.49 0.21 16.86
N VAL A 106 -18.60 0.76 15.65
CA VAL A 106 -17.45 1.18 14.84
C VAL A 106 -16.56 2.16 15.60
N PHE A 107 -17.15 3.08 16.32
CA PHE A 107 -16.38 4.05 17.13
C PHE A 107 -15.52 3.36 18.15
N GLU A 108 -16.09 2.41 18.90
CA GLU A 108 -15.36 1.62 19.92
C GLU A 108 -14.32 0.69 19.30
N GLU A 109 -14.57 0.15 18.09
CA GLU A 109 -13.60 -0.65 17.35
C GLU A 109 -12.35 0.18 16.99
N VAL A 110 -12.54 1.41 16.54
CA VAL A 110 -11.43 2.34 16.24
C VAL A 110 -10.72 2.77 17.52
N LEU A 111 -11.46 3.02 18.61
CA LEU A 111 -10.89 3.32 19.92
C LEU A 111 -10.04 2.17 20.43
N PHE A 112 -10.53 0.94 20.36
CA PHE A 112 -9.82 -0.27 20.79
C PHE A 112 -8.47 -0.42 20.08
N THR A 113 -8.45 -0.17 18.78
CA THR A 113 -7.19 -0.21 18.04
C THR A 113 -6.25 0.91 18.47
N LEU A 114 -6.75 2.12 18.68
CA LEU A 114 -5.95 3.25 19.15
C LEU A 114 -5.33 2.98 20.53
N GLU A 115 -6.11 2.43 21.47
CA GLU A 115 -5.66 2.04 22.81
C GLU A 115 -4.50 1.04 22.74
N ASN A 116 -4.60 0.04 21.84
CA ASN A 116 -3.60 -1.00 21.69
C ASN A 116 -2.34 -0.55 20.93
N MET A 117 -2.45 0.43 20.04
CA MET A 117 -1.33 0.87 19.18
C MET A 117 -0.57 2.08 19.74
N ALA A 118 -1.26 3.06 20.28
CA ALA A 118 -0.65 4.35 20.61
C ALA A 118 -0.95 4.83 22.04
N GLY A 119 -1.75 4.09 22.79
CA GLY A 119 -2.34 4.54 24.03
C GLY A 119 -3.48 5.54 23.83
N SER A 120 -4.44 5.55 24.76
CA SER A 120 -5.52 6.53 24.76
C SER A 120 -5.04 7.83 25.40
N GLY A 121 -4.69 8.81 24.55
CA GLY A 121 -4.51 10.19 25.03
C GLY A 121 -5.87 10.90 25.22
N ASN A 122 -5.85 12.05 25.87
CA ASN A 122 -7.05 12.88 26.10
C ASN A 122 -7.72 13.35 24.79
N ASP A 123 -7.11 13.16 23.63
CA ASP A 123 -7.56 13.54 22.30
C ASP A 123 -8.15 12.37 21.48
N ALA A 124 -8.31 11.19 22.08
CA ALA A 124 -8.77 9.98 21.39
C ALA A 124 -10.07 10.18 20.62
N ASP A 125 -11.10 10.77 21.26
CA ASP A 125 -12.40 11.04 20.63
C ASP A 125 -12.26 11.94 19.39
N THR A 126 -11.45 12.97 19.49
CA THR A 126 -11.19 13.92 18.37
C THR A 126 -10.48 13.20 17.21
N ARG A 127 -9.49 12.37 17.51
CA ARG A 127 -8.74 11.60 16.50
C ARG A 127 -9.63 10.57 15.80
N ILE A 128 -10.48 9.88 16.56
CA ILE A 128 -11.42 8.90 16.00
C ILE A 128 -12.41 9.60 15.07
N ARG A 129 -13.04 10.68 15.51
CA ARG A 129 -13.98 11.43 14.67
C ARG A 129 -13.31 11.96 13.41
N ALA A 130 -12.10 12.48 13.50
CA ALA A 130 -11.35 12.95 12.35
C ALA A 130 -11.03 11.81 11.37
N ALA A 131 -10.67 10.62 11.86
CA ALA A 131 -10.43 9.45 11.01
C ALA A 131 -11.70 8.99 10.29
N LEU A 132 -12.85 8.90 11.01
CA LEU A 132 -14.12 8.51 10.43
C LEU A 132 -14.61 9.54 9.39
N GLN A 133 -14.47 10.85 9.69
CA GLN A 133 -14.80 11.94 8.77
C GLN A 133 -13.98 11.88 7.49
N ARG A 134 -12.67 11.72 7.62
CA ARG A 134 -11.76 11.63 6.48
C ARG A 134 -12.15 10.50 5.52
N LEU A 135 -12.65 9.39 6.07
CA LEU A 135 -13.13 8.23 5.31
C LEU A 135 -14.62 8.33 4.89
N GLY A 136 -15.33 9.37 5.36
CA GLY A 136 -16.75 9.60 5.11
C GLY A 136 -17.65 8.51 5.67
N ILE A 137 -17.31 8.01 6.85
CA ILE A 137 -18.02 6.95 7.57
C ILE A 137 -18.46 7.36 8.98
N GLU A 138 -18.55 8.67 9.26
CA GLU A 138 -19.03 9.18 10.54
C GLU A 138 -20.40 8.63 10.91
N HIS A 139 -21.30 8.52 9.91
CA HIS A 139 -22.65 7.99 10.07
C HIS A 139 -22.67 6.51 10.47
N LEU A 140 -21.55 5.79 10.33
CA LEU A 140 -21.40 4.41 10.76
C LEU A 140 -20.92 4.28 12.21
N GLY A 141 -20.50 5.37 12.85
CA GLY A 141 -19.84 5.36 14.15
C GLY A 141 -20.59 4.58 15.24
N GLN A 142 -21.93 4.60 15.21
CA GLN A 142 -22.80 3.90 16.17
C GLN A 142 -23.32 2.55 15.65
N ARG A 143 -22.93 2.13 14.44
CA ARG A 143 -23.34 0.82 13.89
C ARG A 143 -22.44 -0.29 14.41
N LYS A 144 -23.00 -1.50 14.45
CA LYS A 144 -22.23 -2.72 14.78
C LYS A 144 -21.29 -3.05 13.63
N PRO A 145 -19.99 -3.33 13.90
CA PRO A 145 -19.04 -3.72 12.86
C PRO A 145 -19.51 -4.93 12.01
N THR A 146 -20.21 -5.87 12.62
CA THR A 146 -20.75 -7.07 11.96
C THR A 146 -21.90 -6.79 10.98
N SER A 147 -22.47 -5.58 10.97
CA SER A 147 -23.59 -5.18 10.10
C SER A 147 -23.14 -4.39 8.86
N LEU A 148 -21.85 -4.25 8.66
CA LEU A 148 -21.28 -3.45 7.58
C LEU A 148 -21.20 -4.23 6.27
N SER A 149 -21.35 -3.52 5.15
CA SER A 149 -21.00 -4.05 3.83
C SER A 149 -19.49 -4.17 3.66
N GLY A 150 -19.01 -4.97 2.71
CA GLY A 150 -17.57 -5.15 2.48
C GLY A 150 -16.80 -3.82 2.28
N GLY A 151 -17.34 -2.89 1.50
CA GLY A 151 -16.72 -1.58 1.30
C GLY A 151 -16.77 -0.68 2.55
N GLU A 152 -17.80 -0.79 3.41
CA GLU A 152 -17.84 -0.11 4.70
C GLU A 152 -16.82 -0.72 5.65
N THR A 153 -16.72 -2.06 5.73
CA THR A 153 -15.74 -2.79 6.53
C THR A 153 -14.31 -2.37 6.16
N GLN A 154 -14.01 -2.24 4.87
CA GLN A 154 -12.69 -1.81 4.41
C GLN A 154 -12.37 -0.38 4.84
N ARG A 155 -13.34 0.55 4.78
CA ARG A 155 -13.13 1.92 5.28
C ARG A 155 -12.96 1.96 6.80
N VAL A 156 -13.68 1.11 7.52
CA VAL A 156 -13.49 0.98 8.99
C VAL A 156 -12.11 0.41 9.30
N ALA A 157 -11.67 -0.66 8.62
CA ALA A 157 -10.33 -1.21 8.77
C ALA A 157 -9.24 -0.16 8.48
N LEU A 158 -9.44 0.68 7.47
CA LEU A 158 -8.53 1.80 7.20
C LEU A 158 -8.57 2.85 8.32
N ALA A 159 -9.74 3.13 8.92
CA ALA A 159 -9.88 4.06 10.04
C ALA A 159 -9.11 3.59 11.27
N THR A 160 -9.17 2.27 11.58
CA THR A 160 -8.45 1.68 12.73
C THR A 160 -6.94 1.89 12.63
N ILE A 161 -6.39 1.87 11.41
CA ILE A 161 -4.95 2.11 11.21
C ILE A 161 -4.62 3.61 11.18
N LEU A 162 -5.39 4.41 10.47
CA LEU A 162 -5.11 5.84 10.30
C LEU A 162 -5.25 6.65 11.59
N VAL A 163 -6.07 6.19 12.54
CA VAL A 163 -6.24 6.86 13.84
C VAL A 163 -4.93 6.89 14.64
N ALA A 164 -4.04 5.90 14.44
CA ALA A 164 -2.72 5.84 15.08
C ALA A 164 -1.69 6.78 14.42
N GLN A 165 -1.98 7.34 13.25
CA GLN A 165 -1.08 8.22 12.48
C GLN A 165 0.28 7.56 12.20
N PRO A 166 0.33 6.40 11.56
CA PRO A 166 1.57 5.66 11.37
C PRO A 166 2.57 6.42 10.49
N GLU A 167 3.87 6.16 10.70
CA GLU A 167 4.96 6.68 9.85
C GLU A 167 4.96 6.01 8.48
N VAL A 168 4.56 4.73 8.45
CA VAL A 168 4.45 3.88 7.25
C VAL A 168 3.06 3.25 7.20
N LEU A 169 2.39 3.36 6.09
CA LEU A 169 1.10 2.73 5.80
C LEU A 169 1.26 1.70 4.69
N LEU A 170 0.95 0.47 5.00
CA LEU A 170 0.97 -0.66 4.07
C LEU A 170 -0.46 -1.05 3.72
N LEU A 171 -0.78 -1.17 2.44
CA LEU A 171 -2.11 -1.50 1.94
C LEU A 171 -2.02 -2.69 0.99
N ASP A 172 -2.60 -3.82 1.38
CA ASP A 172 -2.61 -5.02 0.55
C ASP A 172 -3.90 -5.10 -0.27
N GLU A 173 -3.79 -4.92 -1.58
CA GLU A 173 -4.88 -4.89 -2.56
C GLU A 173 -6.11 -4.05 -2.12
N PRO A 174 -5.92 -2.78 -1.72
CA PRO A 174 -6.96 -1.98 -1.07
C PRO A 174 -8.14 -1.62 -1.98
N THR A 175 -8.04 -1.91 -3.28
CA THR A 175 -9.10 -1.58 -4.25
C THR A 175 -9.99 -2.76 -4.60
N SER A 176 -9.65 -3.98 -4.18
CA SER A 176 -10.29 -5.23 -4.61
C SER A 176 -11.80 -5.31 -4.31
N ALA A 177 -12.25 -4.69 -3.21
CA ALA A 177 -13.66 -4.68 -2.78
C ALA A 177 -14.33 -3.29 -2.92
N LEU A 178 -13.67 -2.31 -3.56
CA LEU A 178 -14.17 -0.93 -3.66
C LEU A 178 -14.82 -0.65 -5.01
N ASP A 179 -15.99 0.00 -4.98
CA ASP A 179 -16.57 0.65 -6.14
C ASP A 179 -15.78 1.90 -6.56
N SER A 180 -16.11 2.48 -7.71
CA SER A 180 -15.40 3.65 -8.27
C SER A 180 -15.45 4.87 -7.34
N THR A 181 -16.53 5.07 -6.60
CA THR A 181 -16.68 6.19 -5.65
C THR A 181 -15.76 6.01 -4.44
N ALA A 182 -15.71 4.81 -3.89
CA ALA A 182 -14.83 4.48 -2.78
C ALA A 182 -13.34 4.51 -3.20
N GLN A 183 -13.01 4.06 -4.42
CA GLN A 183 -11.66 4.20 -4.99
C GLN A 183 -11.26 5.66 -5.15
N ALA A 184 -12.15 6.53 -5.65
CA ALA A 184 -11.88 7.97 -5.76
C ALA A 184 -11.60 8.61 -4.39
N ARG A 185 -12.35 8.20 -3.36
CA ARG A 185 -12.14 8.65 -1.98
C ARG A 185 -10.81 8.15 -1.41
N LEU A 186 -10.49 6.87 -1.60
CA LEU A 186 -9.19 6.30 -1.20
C LEU A 186 -8.05 7.08 -1.86
N ARG A 187 -8.16 7.36 -3.16
CA ARG A 187 -7.17 8.18 -3.89
C ARG A 187 -6.97 9.54 -3.23
N SER A 188 -8.04 10.26 -2.89
CA SER A 188 -7.96 11.56 -2.21
C SER A 188 -7.21 11.45 -0.88
N ILE A 189 -7.51 10.41 -0.08
CA ILE A 189 -6.85 10.17 1.20
C ILE A 189 -5.35 9.92 1.00
N LEU A 190 -4.98 9.08 0.01
CA LEU A 190 -3.57 8.78 -0.26
C LEU A 190 -2.80 10.02 -0.74
N ILE A 191 -3.44 10.88 -1.55
CA ILE A 191 -2.86 12.17 -1.95
C ILE A 191 -2.61 13.06 -0.73
N ASP A 192 -3.55 13.14 0.21
CA ASP A 192 -3.42 13.94 1.44
C ASP A 192 -2.35 13.40 2.40
N LEU A 193 -2.00 12.12 2.31
CA LEU A 193 -0.95 11.48 3.11
C LEU A 193 0.46 11.75 2.57
N LYS A 194 0.60 12.14 1.30
CA LYS A 194 1.92 12.43 0.70
C LYS A 194 2.69 13.46 1.53
N GLY A 195 3.97 13.18 1.73
CA GLY A 195 4.85 13.99 2.57
C GLY A 195 4.66 13.79 4.09
N LYS A 196 3.57 13.17 4.53
CA LYS A 196 3.23 12.97 5.96
C LYS A 196 3.39 11.53 6.42
N THR A 197 3.12 10.58 5.54
CA THR A 197 3.20 9.12 5.78
C THR A 197 3.79 8.47 4.54
N THR A 198 4.71 7.54 4.72
CA THR A 198 5.22 6.71 3.63
C THR A 198 4.20 5.62 3.33
N VAL A 199 3.71 5.56 2.10
CA VAL A 199 2.67 4.61 1.72
C VAL A 199 3.21 3.58 0.73
N LEU A 200 2.99 2.31 1.01
CA LEU A 200 3.19 1.21 0.06
C LEU A 200 1.83 0.55 -0.17
N LEU A 201 1.40 0.48 -1.41
CA LEU A 201 0.18 -0.24 -1.74
C LEU A 201 0.48 -1.33 -2.79
N SER A 202 0.01 -2.54 -2.54
CA SER A 202 0.01 -3.60 -3.54
C SER A 202 -1.26 -3.54 -4.37
N ASP A 203 -1.15 -3.87 -5.65
CA ASP A 203 -2.31 -4.12 -6.50
C ASP A 203 -1.93 -5.11 -7.60
N ALA A 204 -2.89 -5.95 -8.02
CA ALA A 204 -2.74 -6.82 -9.18
C ALA A 204 -2.95 -6.06 -10.50
N GLN A 205 -3.61 -4.90 -10.44
CA GLN A 205 -3.88 -4.01 -11.57
C GLN A 205 -3.07 -2.73 -11.41
N ILE A 206 -2.47 -2.26 -12.49
CA ILE A 206 -1.61 -1.07 -12.46
C ILE A 206 -2.38 0.26 -12.46
N ASP A 207 -3.64 0.26 -12.86
CA ASP A 207 -4.42 1.48 -13.11
C ASP A 207 -4.53 2.37 -11.86
N PHE A 208 -4.86 1.79 -10.72
CA PHE A 208 -4.98 2.56 -9.48
C PHE A 208 -3.62 3.05 -8.96
N PRO A 209 -2.57 2.21 -8.86
CA PRO A 209 -1.22 2.67 -8.53
C PRO A 209 -0.74 3.82 -9.42
N LEU A 210 -0.89 3.73 -10.75
CA LEU A 210 -0.50 4.81 -11.67
C LEU A 210 -1.23 6.12 -11.41
N SER A 211 -2.44 6.05 -10.87
CA SER A 211 -3.26 7.24 -10.62
C SER A 211 -2.90 8.00 -9.35
N VAL A 212 -2.14 7.40 -8.42
CA VAL A 212 -1.89 7.98 -7.09
C VAL A 212 -0.45 7.89 -6.63
N CYS A 213 0.31 6.87 -7.06
CA CYS A 213 1.67 6.63 -6.58
C CYS A 213 2.70 7.50 -7.29
N ASP A 214 3.72 7.93 -6.54
CA ASP A 214 4.85 8.69 -7.06
C ASP A 214 5.85 7.77 -7.77
N ARG A 215 5.93 6.51 -7.30
CA ARG A 215 6.84 5.49 -7.79
C ARG A 215 6.13 4.15 -7.93
N ILE A 216 6.66 3.32 -8.82
CA ILE A 216 6.21 1.93 -9.01
C ILE A 216 7.38 1.00 -8.78
N LEU A 217 7.14 -0.02 -7.95
CA LEU A 217 7.98 -1.18 -7.75
C LEU A 217 7.29 -2.37 -8.42
N ALA A 218 7.77 -2.79 -9.57
CA ALA A 218 7.28 -3.99 -10.23
C ALA A 218 8.10 -5.19 -9.77
N ILE A 219 7.40 -6.23 -9.28
CA ILE A 219 8.00 -7.48 -8.82
C ILE A 219 7.45 -8.66 -9.61
N ASP A 220 8.34 -9.61 -9.91
CA ASP A 220 7.99 -10.91 -10.45
C ASP A 220 8.90 -11.99 -9.85
N HIS A 221 8.32 -13.13 -9.49
CA HIS A 221 9.04 -14.23 -8.82
C HIS A 221 9.93 -13.76 -7.64
N GLY A 222 9.43 -12.82 -6.85
CA GLY A 222 10.12 -12.28 -5.68
C GLY A 222 11.28 -11.33 -5.98
N THR A 223 11.55 -11.00 -7.24
CA THR A 223 12.63 -10.10 -7.66
C THR A 223 12.11 -8.75 -8.11
N THR A 224 12.92 -7.70 -7.92
CA THR A 224 12.63 -6.38 -8.48
C THR A 224 12.89 -6.40 -10.00
N ILE A 225 11.84 -6.17 -10.78
CA ILE A 225 11.95 -5.99 -12.23
C ILE A 225 12.26 -4.53 -12.57
N VAL A 226 11.54 -3.62 -11.94
CA VAL A 226 11.78 -2.18 -12.06
C VAL A 226 11.36 -1.46 -10.78
N TYR A 227 12.13 -0.45 -10.40
CA TYR A 227 11.75 0.53 -9.38
C TYR A 227 12.04 1.93 -9.93
N THR A 228 10.98 2.68 -10.24
CA THR A 228 11.12 3.98 -10.92
C THR A 228 10.01 4.95 -10.53
N GLU A 229 10.16 6.20 -10.87
CA GLU A 229 9.08 7.17 -10.76
C GLU A 229 7.97 6.83 -11.76
N THR A 230 6.71 7.03 -11.34
CA THR A 230 5.52 6.66 -12.13
C THR A 230 5.56 7.29 -13.53
N ARG A 231 5.98 8.54 -13.64
CA ARG A 231 6.13 9.24 -14.93
C ARG A 231 7.13 8.56 -15.87
N HIS A 232 8.23 8.04 -15.33
CA HIS A 232 9.26 7.36 -16.13
C HIS A 232 8.88 5.93 -16.51
N LEU A 233 8.00 5.29 -15.75
CA LEU A 233 7.54 3.93 -16.06
C LEU A 233 6.90 3.87 -17.44
N LEU A 234 6.07 4.84 -17.79
CA LEU A 234 5.38 4.90 -19.07
C LEU A 234 6.34 5.09 -20.26
N SER A 235 7.54 5.65 -20.05
CA SER A 235 8.57 5.77 -21.07
C SER A 235 9.41 4.50 -21.26
N THR A 236 9.55 3.67 -20.22
CA THR A 236 10.37 2.44 -20.21
C THR A 236 9.57 1.16 -20.47
N ALA A 237 8.29 1.30 -20.74
CA ALA A 237 7.23 0.29 -20.74
C ALA A 237 7.41 -0.93 -21.65
N HIS A 238 8.45 -1.02 -22.45
CA HIS A 238 8.56 -2.06 -23.48
C HIS A 238 8.86 -3.47 -22.95
N ASN A 239 9.33 -3.61 -21.69
CA ASN A 239 9.84 -4.86 -21.14
C ASN A 239 9.25 -5.24 -19.77
N LEU A 240 8.08 -4.73 -19.40
CA LEU A 240 7.47 -5.11 -18.13
C LEU A 240 6.76 -6.47 -18.23
N PRO A 241 6.82 -7.28 -17.13
CA PRO A 241 6.15 -8.57 -17.07
C PRO A 241 4.63 -8.42 -17.19
N LYS A 242 3.90 -9.53 -17.28
CA LYS A 242 2.44 -9.60 -17.40
C LYS A 242 1.74 -9.01 -16.16
N ILE A 243 1.79 -7.70 -16.01
CA ILE A 243 1.08 -6.96 -14.95
C ILE A 243 -0.32 -6.65 -15.47
N GLY A 244 -1.35 -6.91 -14.66
CA GLY A 244 -2.74 -6.61 -15.03
C GLY A 244 -2.93 -5.16 -15.44
N GLY A 245 -3.57 -4.94 -16.58
CA GLY A 245 -3.79 -3.59 -17.16
C GLY A 245 -2.61 -3.02 -17.95
N TRP A 246 -1.39 -3.59 -17.86
CA TRP A 246 -0.21 -3.03 -18.52
C TRP A 246 -0.30 -3.03 -20.04
N GLU A 247 -0.84 -4.08 -20.65
CA GLU A 247 -1.01 -4.16 -22.10
C GLU A 247 -1.87 -3.00 -22.64
N ARG A 248 -2.92 -2.61 -21.89
CA ARG A 248 -3.79 -1.48 -22.21
C ARG A 248 -3.00 -0.16 -22.23
N TRP A 249 -2.16 0.08 -21.22
CA TRP A 249 -1.31 1.27 -21.14
C TRP A 249 -0.26 1.27 -22.26
N GLY A 250 0.34 0.14 -22.58
CA GLY A 250 1.24 -0.01 -23.71
C GLY A 250 0.57 0.28 -25.07
N HIS A 251 -0.72 -0.07 -25.23
CA HIS A 251 -1.50 0.29 -26.41
C HIS A 251 -1.80 1.78 -26.47
N ILE A 252 -2.23 2.38 -25.37
CA ILE A 252 -2.55 3.81 -25.28
C ILE A 252 -1.31 4.65 -25.60
N THR A 253 -0.17 4.34 -24.99
CA THR A 253 1.08 5.11 -25.23
C THR A 253 1.59 4.97 -26.66
N ARG A 254 1.52 3.77 -27.26
CA ARG A 254 1.86 3.57 -28.67
C ARG A 254 0.94 4.37 -29.60
N ASN A 255 -0.36 4.33 -29.36
CA ASN A 255 -1.35 5.07 -30.15
C ASN A 255 -1.13 6.59 -30.05
N LEU A 256 -0.88 7.11 -28.85
CA LEU A 256 -0.57 8.53 -28.65
C LEU A 256 0.70 8.96 -29.38
N ARG A 257 1.77 8.14 -29.33
CA ARG A 257 3.02 8.42 -30.06
C ARG A 257 2.82 8.40 -31.57
N SER A 258 2.05 7.43 -32.09
CA SER A 258 1.72 7.41 -33.54
C SER A 258 0.97 8.66 -33.96
N ARG A 259 -0.08 9.04 -33.24
CA ARG A 259 -0.87 10.25 -33.55
C ARG A 259 -0.05 11.55 -33.39
N ALA A 260 0.89 11.59 -32.46
CA ALA A 260 1.79 12.72 -32.30
C ALA A 260 2.75 12.81 -33.52
N ALA A 261 3.33 11.69 -33.96
CA ALA A 261 4.16 11.62 -35.18
C ALA A 261 3.41 12.05 -36.46
N GLU A 262 2.10 11.83 -36.49
CA GLU A 262 1.17 12.28 -37.54
C GLU A 262 0.76 13.76 -37.40
N GLY A 263 1.31 14.50 -36.43
CA GLY A 263 1.07 15.93 -36.21
C GLY A 263 -0.10 16.30 -35.30
N SER A 264 -0.66 15.35 -34.56
CA SER A 264 -1.74 15.64 -33.60
C SER A 264 -1.23 16.46 -32.40
N ARG A 265 -1.64 17.72 -32.31
CA ARG A 265 -1.34 18.64 -31.20
C ARG A 265 -1.90 18.12 -29.86
N GLU A 266 -3.05 17.47 -29.88
CA GLU A 266 -3.68 16.89 -28.69
C GLU A 266 -2.86 15.72 -28.14
N ALA A 267 -2.39 14.82 -29.02
CA ALA A 267 -1.53 13.70 -28.64
C ALA A 267 -0.20 14.20 -28.07
N HIS A 268 0.43 15.21 -28.67
CA HIS A 268 1.63 15.86 -28.13
C HIS A 268 1.37 16.46 -26.73
N ARG A 269 0.24 17.15 -26.55
CA ARG A 269 -0.12 17.74 -25.26
C ARG A 269 -0.28 16.68 -24.17
N ILE A 270 -0.93 15.55 -24.50
CA ILE A 270 -1.11 14.42 -23.57
C ILE A 270 0.24 13.77 -23.25
N LEU A 271 1.07 13.51 -24.26
CA LEU A 271 2.40 12.92 -24.04
C LEU A 271 3.28 13.82 -23.19
N ASN A 272 3.29 15.14 -23.45
CA ASN A 272 4.03 16.10 -22.62
C ASN A 272 3.51 16.15 -21.18
N ALA A 273 2.20 16.09 -20.96
CA ALA A 273 1.60 16.06 -19.65
C ALA A 273 1.94 14.77 -18.86
N LEU A 274 2.28 13.69 -19.59
CA LEU A 274 2.71 12.40 -19.04
C LEU A 274 4.24 12.23 -19.04
N ASP A 275 5.01 13.26 -19.40
CA ASP A 275 6.48 13.19 -19.61
C ASP A 275 6.90 12.05 -20.59
N LEU A 276 6.11 11.81 -21.65
CA LEU A 276 6.29 10.71 -22.61
C LEU A 276 6.68 11.18 -24.03
N ALA A 277 6.82 12.49 -24.22
CA ALA A 277 7.16 13.07 -25.51
C ALA A 277 8.63 12.91 -25.89
#